data_3737fe974e7a42001c6ac53008311e8d
#
_entry.id   3737fe974e7a42001c6ac53008311e8d
#
_cell.length_a   1.000
_cell.length_b   1.000
_cell.length_c   1.000
_cell.angle_alpha   90.00
_cell.angle_beta   90.00
_cell.angle_gamma   90.00
#
_symmetry.space_group_name_H-M   'P 1'
#
loop_
_entity.id
_entity.type
_entity.pdbx_description
1 polymer ?
#
loop_
_entity_poly.entity_id
_entity_poly.type
_entity_poly.pdbx_seq_one_letter_code
_entity_poly.pdbx_strand_id
1 'polypeptide(L)'
;NPDLLGMLNCVIEITNGRAIIRNGKPEDYIARCTGLPYREDMHWNHPLVLELMTWFRQVFTDPELREYFLRMSASCIQGRNADKIFPIWTGEGDNSKSMIVKLFEATFGPYCIKFPTSLLTGKRGQSSAPMPELAQADGARVAFIQEPDDEETIKAGILKELTGGDSFFARALHSNGRAIVAL
;
A
#
# COMPACT_ATOMS: atom_id res chain seq x y z
N ASN A 1 13.77 3.63 -4.17
CA ASN A 1 14.16 2.22 -4.06
C ASN A 1 13.03 1.40 -3.41
N PRO A 2 12.45 0.40 -4.10
CA PRO A 2 11.33 -0.39 -3.59
C PRO A 2 11.67 -1.27 -2.37
N ASP A 3 12.93 -1.58 -2.16
CA ASP A 3 13.40 -2.43 -1.08
C ASP A 3 13.72 -1.66 0.22
N LEU A 4 13.52 -0.34 0.23
CA LEU A 4 13.79 0.51 1.39
C LEU A 4 12.51 1.18 1.89
N LEU A 5 12.20 1.04 3.17
CA LEU A 5 11.13 1.77 3.85
C LEU A 5 11.72 2.72 4.88
N GLY A 6 11.43 4.01 4.76
CA GLY A 6 11.88 5.04 5.70
C GLY A 6 11.01 5.10 6.95
N MET A 7 11.63 5.07 8.11
CA MET A 7 11.02 5.34 9.40
C MET A 7 11.67 6.57 10.06
N LEU A 8 11.14 7.08 11.18
CA LEU A 8 11.67 8.28 11.80
C LEU A 8 13.12 8.12 12.28
N ASN A 9 13.51 6.94 12.74
CA ASN A 9 14.80 6.68 13.36
C ASN A 9 15.68 5.66 12.60
N CYS A 10 15.19 5.09 11.51
CA CYS A 10 15.93 4.07 10.75
C CYS A 10 15.37 3.89 9.34
N VAL A 11 16.00 3.01 8.59
CA VAL A 11 15.52 2.46 7.33
C VAL A 11 15.37 0.96 7.50
N ILE A 12 14.22 0.43 7.05
CA ILE A 12 14.02 -1.01 6.89
C ILE A 12 14.42 -1.36 5.46
N GLU A 13 15.45 -2.18 5.32
CA GLU A 13 15.92 -2.69 4.04
C GLU A 13 15.51 -4.15 3.88
N ILE A 14 14.84 -4.46 2.77
CA ILE A 14 14.42 -5.83 2.44
C ILE A 14 15.43 -6.42 1.46
N THR A 15 16.20 -7.38 1.92
CA THR A 15 17.22 -8.05 1.11
C THR A 15 17.09 -9.56 1.27
N ASN A 16 16.96 -10.29 0.16
CA ASN A 16 16.83 -11.76 0.13
C ASN A 16 15.71 -12.28 1.07
N GLY A 17 14.57 -11.60 1.09
CA GLY A 17 13.42 -11.96 1.92
C GLY A 17 13.62 -11.72 3.42
N ARG A 18 14.64 -10.95 3.82
CA ARG A 18 14.91 -10.58 5.20
C ARG A 18 14.83 -9.06 5.37
N ALA A 19 14.30 -8.64 6.51
CA ALA A 19 14.31 -7.26 6.92
C ALA A 19 15.59 -6.95 7.72
N ILE A 20 16.32 -5.92 7.31
CA ILE A 20 17.50 -5.39 7.99
C ILE A 20 17.17 -3.98 8.46
N ILE A 21 17.37 -3.72 9.74
CA ILE A 21 17.18 -2.38 10.32
C ILE A 21 18.54 -1.70 10.37
N ARG A 22 18.64 -0.53 9.75
CA ARG A 22 19.89 0.24 9.68
C ARG A 22 19.65 1.75 9.66
N ASN A 23 20.69 2.51 9.91
CA ASN A 23 20.63 3.96 9.71
C ASN A 23 20.42 4.30 8.23
N GLY A 24 19.63 5.35 7.97
CA GLY A 24 19.49 5.93 6.65
C GLY A 24 20.79 6.56 6.16
N LYS A 25 20.97 6.55 4.84
CA LYS A 25 22.11 7.17 4.16
C LYS A 25 21.59 8.14 3.09
N PRO A 26 22.34 9.21 2.75
CA PRO A 26 21.94 10.13 1.67
C PRO A 26 21.69 9.42 0.33
N GLU A 27 22.44 8.35 0.04
CA GLU A 27 22.36 7.55 -1.19
C GLU A 27 21.11 6.68 -1.26
N ASP A 28 20.36 6.54 -0.18
CA ASP A 28 19.08 5.80 -0.17
C ASP A 28 17.99 6.55 -0.97
N TYR A 29 18.11 7.87 -1.12
CA TYR A 29 17.15 8.73 -1.82
C TYR A 29 15.71 8.51 -1.37
N ILE A 30 15.48 8.31 -0.08
CA ILE A 30 14.16 8.07 0.50
C ILE A 30 13.44 9.42 0.65
N ALA A 31 12.35 9.61 -0.09
CA ALA A 31 11.55 10.84 -0.04
C ALA A 31 10.32 10.74 0.87
N ARG A 32 10.01 9.55 1.39
CA ARG A 32 8.84 9.30 2.25
C ARG A 32 9.29 8.68 3.58
N CYS A 33 8.49 8.91 4.61
CA CYS A 33 8.70 8.32 5.93
C CYS A 33 7.34 7.90 6.49
N THR A 34 7.27 6.78 7.20
CA THR A 34 6.03 6.32 7.84
C THR A 34 5.51 7.31 8.89
N GLY A 35 6.38 8.18 9.41
CA GLY A 35 6.06 9.05 10.54
C GLY A 35 6.13 8.35 11.90
N LEU A 36 6.50 7.07 11.94
CA LEU A 36 6.65 6.27 13.15
C LEU A 36 8.11 5.87 13.37
N PRO A 37 8.57 5.81 14.64
CA PRO A 37 9.85 5.21 14.96
C PRO A 37 9.74 3.68 14.94
N TYR A 38 10.78 3.01 14.46
CA TYR A 38 10.97 1.60 14.73
C TYR A 38 11.28 1.38 16.22
N ARG A 39 10.62 0.40 16.82
CA ARG A 39 10.74 0.03 18.23
C ARG A 39 11.14 -1.43 18.35
N GLU A 40 12.34 -1.67 18.86
CA GLU A 40 12.89 -3.03 19.06
C GLU A 40 12.13 -3.83 20.12
N ASP A 41 11.49 -3.14 21.08
CA ASP A 41 10.68 -3.77 22.13
C ASP A 41 9.35 -4.33 21.64
N MET A 42 8.91 -3.98 20.42
CA MET A 42 7.66 -4.45 19.82
C MET A 42 7.81 -5.87 19.23
N HIS A 43 8.20 -6.83 20.05
CA HIS A 43 8.28 -8.24 19.67
C HIS A 43 6.94 -8.97 19.90
N TRP A 44 6.84 -10.20 19.45
CA TRP A 44 5.60 -11.00 19.48
C TRP A 44 4.95 -11.16 20.86
N ASN A 45 5.73 -11.08 21.96
CA ASN A 45 5.22 -11.17 23.32
C ASN A 45 4.93 -9.80 23.96
N HIS A 46 5.09 -8.70 23.22
CA HIS A 46 4.76 -7.38 23.74
C HIS A 46 3.23 -7.24 23.95
N PRO A 47 2.74 -6.70 25.07
CA PRO A 47 1.31 -6.66 25.38
C PRO A 47 0.45 -6.05 24.26
N LEU A 48 0.88 -4.93 23.68
CA LEU A 48 0.16 -4.28 22.57
C LEU A 48 0.13 -5.13 21.30
N VAL A 49 1.18 -5.91 21.02
CA VAL A 49 1.20 -6.85 19.89
C VAL A 49 0.23 -7.99 20.14
N LEU A 50 0.18 -8.53 21.35
CA LEU A 50 -0.79 -9.57 21.73
C LEU A 50 -2.23 -9.07 21.66
N GLU A 51 -2.50 -7.83 22.07
CA GLU A 51 -3.81 -7.18 21.94
C GLU A 51 -4.21 -7.05 20.47
N LEU A 52 -3.33 -6.53 19.61
CA LEU A 52 -3.56 -6.42 18.18
C LEU A 52 -3.82 -7.80 17.54
N MET A 53 -3.05 -8.80 17.89
CA MET A 53 -3.24 -10.18 17.39
C MET A 53 -4.56 -10.79 17.88
N THR A 54 -5.02 -10.42 19.07
CA THR A 54 -6.33 -10.83 19.59
C THR A 54 -7.46 -10.20 18.76
N TRP A 55 -7.33 -8.89 18.44
CA TRP A 55 -8.27 -8.22 17.56
C TRP A 55 -8.29 -8.86 16.16
N PHE A 56 -7.14 -9.19 15.58
CA PHE A 56 -7.10 -9.89 14.29
C PHE A 56 -7.76 -11.27 14.33
N ARG A 57 -7.72 -12.00 15.46
CA ARG A 57 -8.45 -13.27 15.62
C ARG A 57 -9.96 -13.08 15.66
N GLN A 58 -10.43 -11.93 16.15
CA GLN A 58 -11.85 -11.59 16.17
C GLN A 58 -12.34 -11.17 14.78
N VAL A 59 -11.53 -10.41 14.03
CA VAL A 59 -11.87 -9.94 12.67
C VAL A 59 -11.79 -11.10 11.66
N PHE A 60 -10.72 -11.87 11.72
CA PHE A 60 -10.48 -13.03 10.84
C PHE A 60 -10.57 -14.29 11.68
N THR A 61 -11.77 -14.84 11.80
CA THR A 61 -12.02 -16.08 12.59
C THR A 61 -11.37 -17.30 11.96
N ASP A 62 -11.29 -17.34 10.61
CA ASP A 62 -10.55 -18.36 9.89
C ASP A 62 -9.03 -18.12 10.04
N PRO A 63 -8.27 -19.08 10.58
CA PRO A 63 -6.84 -18.95 10.77
C PRO A 63 -6.04 -18.89 9.47
N GLU A 64 -6.48 -19.56 8.40
CA GLU A 64 -5.79 -19.55 7.09
C GLU A 64 -5.96 -18.18 6.43
N LEU A 65 -7.17 -17.64 6.43
CA LEU A 65 -7.44 -16.31 5.92
C LEU A 65 -6.68 -15.23 6.70
N ARG A 66 -6.61 -15.36 8.03
CA ARG A 66 -5.84 -14.46 8.89
C ARG A 66 -4.35 -14.49 8.56
N GLU A 67 -3.77 -15.67 8.41
CA GLU A 67 -2.37 -15.84 8.05
C GLU A 67 -2.08 -15.23 6.66
N TYR A 68 -2.94 -15.52 5.68
CA TYR A 68 -2.86 -14.91 4.35
C TYR A 68 -2.90 -13.37 4.42
N PHE A 69 -3.86 -12.82 5.18
CA PHE A 69 -3.99 -11.38 5.34
C PHE A 69 -2.74 -10.76 5.97
N LEU A 70 -2.18 -11.37 7.02
CA LEU A 70 -0.97 -10.86 7.68
C LEU A 70 0.25 -10.92 6.74
N ARG A 71 0.41 -11.97 5.97
CA ARG A 71 1.49 -12.09 4.97
C ARG A 71 1.35 -11.06 3.86
N MET A 72 0.15 -10.90 3.32
CA MET A 72 -0.16 -9.87 2.32
C MET A 72 0.11 -8.47 2.88
N SER A 73 -0.27 -8.20 4.13
CA SER A 73 0.01 -6.93 4.79
C SER A 73 1.51 -6.68 4.97
N ALA A 74 2.27 -7.72 5.32
CA ALA A 74 3.72 -7.63 5.46
C ALA A 74 4.41 -7.39 4.10
N SER A 75 3.89 -7.93 3.00
CA SER A 75 4.45 -7.69 1.66
C SER A 75 4.37 -6.22 1.23
N CYS A 76 3.44 -5.44 1.79
CA CYS A 76 3.34 -4.00 1.54
C CYS A 76 4.55 -3.20 2.06
N ILE A 77 5.40 -3.76 2.91
CA ILE A 77 6.66 -3.13 3.33
C ILE A 77 7.60 -3.01 2.12
N GLN A 78 7.56 -3.98 1.22
CA GLN A 78 8.30 -3.96 -0.03
C GLN A 78 7.48 -3.22 -1.10
N GLY A 79 8.11 -2.32 -1.83
CA GLY A 79 7.46 -1.51 -2.87
C GLY A 79 7.35 -2.21 -4.21
N ARG A 80 6.90 -3.46 -4.21
CA ARG A 80 6.72 -4.27 -5.41
C ARG A 80 5.47 -5.11 -5.30
N ASN A 81 4.68 -5.14 -6.34
CA ASN A 81 3.58 -6.10 -6.49
C ASN A 81 4.05 -7.27 -7.36
N ALA A 82 5.00 -8.06 -6.82
CA ALA A 82 5.63 -9.16 -7.56
C ALA A 82 4.62 -10.22 -8.03
N ASP A 83 3.59 -10.45 -7.23
CA ASP A 83 2.54 -11.44 -7.53
C ASP A 83 1.44 -10.87 -8.43
N LYS A 84 1.50 -9.57 -8.79
CA LYS A 84 0.51 -8.88 -9.63
C LYS A 84 -0.92 -9.03 -9.13
N ILE A 85 -1.09 -9.01 -7.80
CA ILE A 85 -2.39 -9.19 -7.17
C ILE A 85 -3.12 -7.87 -6.96
N PHE A 86 -4.44 -7.94 -6.95
CA PHE A 86 -5.35 -6.89 -6.56
C PHE A 86 -6.35 -7.46 -5.55
N PRO A 87 -6.11 -7.32 -4.25
CA PRO A 87 -6.99 -7.88 -3.23
C PRO A 87 -8.32 -7.12 -3.19
N ILE A 88 -9.43 -7.86 -3.25
CA ILE A 88 -10.78 -7.33 -3.06
C ILE A 88 -11.27 -7.78 -1.69
N TRP A 89 -11.57 -6.82 -0.81
CA TRP A 89 -12.08 -7.09 0.52
C TRP A 89 -13.60 -6.99 0.50
N THR A 90 -14.25 -8.14 0.58
CA THR A 90 -15.71 -8.25 0.60
C THR A 90 -16.19 -8.59 2.02
N GLY A 91 -17.46 -8.34 2.29
CA GLY A 91 -18.11 -8.71 3.54
C GLY A 91 -19.31 -7.81 3.80
N GLU A 92 -20.23 -8.31 4.62
CA GLU A 92 -21.38 -7.55 5.11
C GLU A 92 -20.93 -6.36 5.98
N GLY A 93 -21.82 -5.44 6.29
CA GLY A 93 -21.50 -4.26 7.12
C GLY A 93 -20.84 -4.61 8.46
N ASP A 94 -20.20 -3.64 9.10
CA ASP A 94 -19.60 -3.71 10.44
C ASP A 94 -18.53 -4.81 10.66
N ASN A 95 -17.82 -5.19 9.61
CA ASN A 95 -16.78 -6.24 9.64
C ASN A 95 -15.35 -5.70 9.69
N SER A 96 -15.15 -4.54 10.26
CA SER A 96 -13.84 -3.92 10.53
C SER A 96 -13.00 -3.52 9.29
N LYS A 97 -13.52 -3.61 8.05
CA LYS A 97 -12.77 -3.19 6.83
C LYS A 97 -12.20 -1.77 6.96
N SER A 98 -13.03 -0.81 7.36
CA SER A 98 -12.61 0.58 7.53
C SER A 98 -11.57 0.76 8.64
N MET A 99 -11.62 -0.05 9.70
CA MET A 99 -10.63 -0.03 10.77
C MET A 99 -9.28 -0.58 10.29
N ILE A 100 -9.30 -1.60 9.44
CA ILE A 100 -8.09 -2.13 8.81
C ILE A 100 -7.44 -1.06 7.92
N VAL A 101 -8.24 -0.35 7.09
CA VAL A 101 -7.72 0.76 6.28
C VAL A 101 -7.07 1.83 7.15
N LYS A 102 -7.71 2.24 8.26
CA LYS A 102 -7.12 3.20 9.22
C LYS A 102 -5.83 2.68 9.85
N LEU A 103 -5.75 1.37 10.13
CA LEU A 103 -4.53 0.75 10.65
C LEU A 103 -3.39 0.85 9.63
N PHE A 104 -3.66 0.60 8.35
CA PHE A 104 -2.68 0.78 7.29
C PHE A 104 -2.25 2.25 7.14
N GLU A 105 -3.20 3.18 7.15
CA GLU A 105 -2.90 4.61 7.11
C GLU A 105 -2.01 5.04 8.27
N ALA A 106 -2.32 4.59 9.48
CA ALA A 106 -1.51 4.88 10.67
C ALA A 106 -0.12 4.24 10.62
N THR A 107 0.00 3.02 10.06
CA THR A 107 1.25 2.28 9.99
C THR A 107 2.18 2.80 8.91
N PHE A 108 1.65 3.05 7.72
CA PHE A 108 2.44 3.42 6.55
C PHE A 108 2.56 4.93 6.33
N GLY A 109 1.69 5.74 6.96
CA GLY A 109 1.68 7.18 6.77
C GLY A 109 1.64 7.57 5.29
N PRO A 110 2.54 8.44 4.79
CA PRO A 110 2.60 8.87 3.40
C PRO A 110 2.82 7.77 2.36
N TYR A 111 3.21 6.55 2.77
CA TYR A 111 3.30 5.40 1.88
C TYR A 111 1.94 4.74 1.59
N CYS A 112 0.93 5.05 2.40
CA CYS A 112 -0.45 4.62 2.19
C CYS A 112 -1.24 5.73 1.51
N ILE A 113 -1.84 5.45 0.37
CA ILE A 113 -2.61 6.42 -0.40
C ILE A 113 -4.02 5.92 -0.69
N LYS A 114 -4.88 6.83 -1.10
CA LYS A 114 -6.23 6.49 -1.57
C LYS A 114 -6.41 6.99 -3.00
N PHE A 115 -7.00 6.16 -3.82
CA PHE A 115 -7.44 6.54 -5.15
C PHE A 115 -8.96 6.71 -5.18
N PRO A 116 -9.47 7.65 -5.99
CA PRO A 116 -10.89 7.73 -6.24
C PRO A 116 -11.37 6.52 -7.04
N THR A 117 -12.60 6.08 -6.80
CA THR A 117 -13.24 4.96 -7.52
C THR A 117 -13.25 5.19 -9.03
N SER A 118 -13.42 6.44 -9.45
CA SER A 118 -13.41 6.85 -10.86
C SER A 118 -12.11 6.49 -11.61
N LEU A 119 -11.00 6.22 -10.90
CA LEU A 119 -9.78 5.71 -11.53
C LEU A 119 -10.00 4.34 -12.18
N LEU A 120 -10.81 3.48 -11.55
CA LEU A 120 -11.12 2.14 -12.06
C LEU A 120 -12.38 2.10 -12.93
N THR A 121 -13.36 2.96 -12.67
CA THR A 121 -14.68 2.93 -13.32
C THR A 121 -14.81 3.98 -14.43
N GLY A 122 -14.08 5.09 -14.30
CA GLY A 122 -14.14 6.23 -15.20
C GLY A 122 -13.73 5.94 -16.66
N LYS A 123 -14.11 6.79 -17.58
CA LYS A 123 -13.60 6.75 -18.96
C LYS A 123 -12.11 7.11 -18.94
N ARG A 124 -11.30 6.36 -19.67
CA ARG A 124 -9.88 6.71 -19.84
C ARG A 124 -9.79 8.09 -20.47
N GLY A 125 -9.13 9.03 -19.79
CA GLY A 125 -8.82 10.34 -20.33
C GLY A 125 -7.92 10.24 -21.57
N GLN A 126 -7.75 11.35 -22.28
CA GLN A 126 -6.75 11.42 -23.36
C GLN A 126 -5.37 11.10 -22.79
N SER A 127 -4.52 10.44 -23.56
CA SER A 127 -3.17 10.00 -23.14
C SER A 127 -2.26 11.14 -22.63
N SER A 128 -2.58 12.39 -22.98
CA SER A 128 -1.86 13.60 -22.53
C SER A 128 -2.49 14.30 -21.32
N ALA A 129 -3.65 13.81 -20.83
CA ALA A 129 -4.32 14.44 -19.70
C ALA A 129 -3.53 14.26 -18.40
N PRO A 130 -3.46 15.27 -17.53
CA PRO A 130 -2.89 15.11 -16.20
C PRO A 130 -3.66 14.05 -15.41
N MET A 131 -2.93 13.19 -14.71
CA MET A 131 -3.48 12.20 -13.77
C MET A 131 -2.80 12.40 -12.40
N PRO A 132 -3.18 13.46 -11.67
CA PRO A 132 -2.52 13.83 -10.42
C PRO A 132 -2.64 12.72 -9.36
N GLU A 133 -3.71 11.94 -9.39
CA GLU A 133 -3.91 10.79 -8.49
C GLU A 133 -2.80 9.75 -8.70
N LEU A 134 -2.50 9.38 -9.94
CA LEU A 134 -1.42 8.46 -10.25
C LEU A 134 -0.04 9.05 -9.99
N ALA A 135 0.11 10.36 -10.12
CA ALA A 135 1.37 11.04 -9.80
C ALA A 135 1.71 10.94 -8.30
N GLN A 136 0.72 10.77 -7.43
CA GLN A 136 0.93 10.53 -6.00
C GLN A 136 1.36 9.09 -5.69
N ALA A 137 1.21 8.17 -6.61
CA ALA A 137 1.54 6.77 -6.41
C ALA A 137 3.05 6.51 -6.40
N ASP A 138 3.86 7.42 -6.95
CA ASP A 138 5.32 7.26 -6.99
C ASP A 138 5.89 7.04 -5.58
N GLY A 139 6.42 5.83 -5.33
CA GLY A 139 6.97 5.41 -4.04
C GLY A 139 5.93 5.04 -2.97
N ALA A 140 4.64 4.99 -3.27
CA ALA A 140 3.64 4.42 -2.38
C ALA A 140 3.87 2.91 -2.18
N ARG A 141 3.33 2.36 -1.09
CA ARG A 141 3.43 0.94 -0.73
C ARG A 141 2.07 0.24 -0.83
N VAL A 142 1.03 0.97 -0.55
CA VAL A 142 -0.34 0.48 -0.61
C VAL A 142 -1.27 1.60 -1.05
N ALA A 143 -2.20 1.25 -1.92
CA ALA A 143 -3.26 2.14 -2.37
C ALA A 143 -4.61 1.48 -2.11
N PHE A 144 -5.51 2.21 -1.47
CA PHE A 144 -6.88 1.78 -1.27
C PHE A 144 -7.81 2.48 -2.26
N ILE A 145 -8.77 1.75 -2.75
CA ILE A 145 -9.88 2.26 -3.53
C ILE A 145 -11.16 1.88 -2.82
N GLN A 146 -12.07 2.83 -2.70
CA GLN A 146 -13.38 2.58 -2.10
C GLN A 146 -14.27 1.74 -3.03
N GLU A 147 -15.32 1.20 -2.46
CA GLU A 147 -16.32 0.42 -3.19
C GLU A 147 -16.92 1.27 -4.32
N PRO A 148 -16.99 0.73 -5.55
CA PRO A 148 -17.72 1.37 -6.64
C PRO A 148 -19.22 1.40 -6.33
N ASP A 149 -19.93 2.37 -6.87
CA ASP A 149 -21.40 2.38 -6.82
C ASP A 149 -21.95 1.17 -7.62
N ASP A 150 -23.16 0.73 -7.28
CA ASP A 150 -23.78 -0.47 -7.88
C ASP A 150 -23.88 -0.42 -9.42
N GLU A 151 -23.97 0.77 -9.99
CA GLU A 151 -24.04 0.99 -11.44
C GLU A 151 -22.65 1.11 -12.11
N GLU A 152 -21.57 1.19 -11.33
CA GLU A 152 -20.22 1.36 -11.84
C GLU A 152 -19.56 0.00 -12.16
N THR A 153 -18.87 -0.06 -13.28
CA THR A 153 -18.14 -1.27 -13.70
C THR A 153 -16.64 -1.04 -13.68
N ILE A 154 -15.93 -1.90 -12.97
CA ILE A 154 -14.46 -1.88 -12.94
C ILE A 154 -13.91 -2.27 -14.31
N LYS A 155 -13.01 -1.44 -14.83
CA LYS A 155 -12.35 -1.66 -16.12
C LYS A 155 -11.09 -2.50 -15.94
N ALA A 156 -11.16 -3.74 -16.38
CA ALA A 156 -10.07 -4.70 -16.27
C ALA A 156 -8.75 -4.22 -16.92
N GLY A 157 -8.81 -3.38 -17.95
CA GLY A 157 -7.63 -2.82 -18.60
C GLY A 157 -6.80 -1.94 -17.67
N ILE A 158 -7.44 -1.03 -16.94
CA ILE A 158 -6.76 -0.16 -15.97
C ILE A 158 -6.23 -0.99 -14.80
N LEU A 159 -7.02 -1.95 -14.32
CA LEU A 159 -6.60 -2.83 -13.24
C LEU A 159 -5.33 -3.59 -13.61
N LYS A 160 -5.28 -4.19 -14.81
CA LYS A 160 -4.09 -4.89 -15.32
C LYS A 160 -2.88 -3.97 -15.45
N GLU A 161 -3.07 -2.73 -15.86
CA GLU A 161 -2.00 -1.73 -15.98
C GLU A 161 -1.44 -1.36 -14.59
N LEU A 162 -2.29 -1.15 -13.60
CA LEU A 162 -1.87 -0.81 -12.23
C LEU A 162 -1.16 -1.96 -11.51
N THR A 163 -1.57 -3.21 -11.77
CA THR A 163 -0.99 -4.38 -11.10
C THR A 163 0.08 -5.09 -11.92
N GLY A 164 0.25 -4.72 -13.19
CA GLY A 164 1.12 -5.44 -14.13
C GLY A 164 2.61 -5.31 -13.88
N GLY A 165 3.02 -4.35 -13.08
CA GLY A 165 4.45 -4.02 -12.85
C GLY A 165 5.06 -3.19 -13.99
N ASP A 166 4.28 -2.78 -14.98
CA ASP A 166 4.71 -1.88 -16.04
C ASP A 166 4.74 -0.44 -15.54
N SER A 167 5.73 0.33 -15.99
CA SER A 167 5.74 1.77 -15.73
C SER A 167 4.76 2.49 -16.63
N PHE A 168 4.05 3.45 -16.12
CA PHE A 168 3.18 4.33 -16.89
C PHE A 168 3.51 5.80 -16.64
N PHE A 169 3.17 6.63 -17.61
CA PHE A 169 3.37 8.07 -17.51
C PHE A 169 2.17 8.70 -16.80
N ALA A 170 2.45 9.35 -15.68
CA ALA A 170 1.49 10.22 -15.03
C ALA A 170 2.09 11.61 -14.86
N ARG A 171 1.26 12.62 -15.09
CA ARG A 171 1.65 14.02 -14.96
C ARG A 171 0.80 14.67 -13.86
N ALA A 172 1.48 15.26 -12.87
CA ALA A 172 0.82 16.18 -11.96
C ALA A 172 0.45 17.48 -12.67
N LEU A 173 -0.53 18.19 -12.13
CA LEU A 173 -0.88 19.53 -12.60
C LEU A 173 0.37 20.43 -12.56
N HIS A 174 0.60 21.16 -13.64
CA HIS A 174 1.73 22.12 -13.78
C HIS A 174 3.14 21.52 -13.71
N SER A 175 3.31 20.20 -13.89
CA SER A 175 4.62 19.55 -13.92
C SER A 175 4.89 18.85 -15.26
N ASN A 176 6.19 18.63 -15.56
CA ASN A 176 6.59 17.76 -16.66
C ASN A 176 6.23 16.30 -16.33
N GLY A 177 5.83 15.54 -17.34
CA GLY A 177 5.46 14.13 -17.17
C GLY A 177 6.55 13.32 -16.46
N ARG A 178 6.16 12.42 -15.58
CA ARG A 178 7.03 11.45 -14.93
C ARG A 178 6.58 10.03 -15.28
N ALA A 179 7.52 9.13 -15.41
CA ALA A 179 7.21 7.71 -15.40
C ALA A 179 7.00 7.28 -13.94
N ILE A 180 5.90 6.62 -13.67
CA ILE A 180 5.58 6.08 -12.36
C ILE A 180 5.65 4.57 -12.46
N VAL A 181 6.31 3.93 -11.51
CA VAL A 181 6.31 2.47 -11.40
C VAL A 181 4.94 2.03 -10.88
N ALA A 182 4.39 0.98 -11.46
CA ALA A 182 3.12 0.41 -11.01
C ALA A 182 3.21 -0.09 -9.57
N LEU A 183 2.11 -0.03 -8.87
CA LEU A 183 1.94 -0.46 -7.48
C LEU A 183 1.86 -1.98 -7.36
#